data_7853b75e8e6d6c6c4849525e715e9e20
#
_entry.id   7853b75e8e6d6c6c4849525e715e9e20
#
_cell.length_a   1.000
_cell.length_b   1.000
_cell.length_c   1.000
_cell.angle_alpha   90.00
_cell.angle_beta   90.00
_cell.angle_gamma   90.00
#
_symmetry.space_group_name_H-M   'P 1'
#
loop_
_entity.id
_entity.type
_entity.pdbx_description
1 polymer ?
#
loop_
_entity_poly.entity_id
_entity_poly.type
_entity_poly.pdbx_seq_one_letter_code
_entity_poly.pdbx_strand_id
1 'polypeptide(L)' 'IEYYKNTAMPNANLIIKNATKGYQNGDISYVEYVQSIETASQIQLNYYEAIYNYNQTIITIQYSINQ' A
#
# COMPACT_ATOMS: atom_id res chain seq x y z
N ILE A 1 5.00 1.27 -10.85
CA ILE A 1 4.48 0.02 -10.29
C ILE A 1 5.58 -0.79 -9.61
N GLU A 2 6.75 -0.88 -10.22
CA GLU A 2 7.87 -1.58 -9.58
C GLU A 2 8.26 -0.95 -8.26
N TYR A 3 8.19 0.38 -8.15
CA TYR A 3 8.45 1.07 -6.89
C TYR A 3 7.54 0.54 -5.77
N TYR A 4 6.22 0.47 -6.06
CA TYR A 4 5.26 -0.01 -5.05
C TYR A 4 5.48 -1.47 -4.71
N LYS A 5 5.76 -2.30 -5.70
CA LYS A 5 5.96 -3.73 -5.49
C LYS A 5 7.24 -4.02 -4.72
N ASN A 6 8.35 -3.36 -5.08
CA ASN A 6 9.66 -3.69 -4.54
C ASN A 6 10.05 -2.86 -3.32
N THR A 7 9.37 -1.76 -3.04
CA THR A 7 9.71 -0.85 -1.94
C THR A 7 8.53 -0.57 -1.03
N ALA A 8 7.43 -0.01 -1.57
CA ALA A 8 6.32 0.45 -0.74
C ALA A 8 5.56 -0.71 -0.11
N MET A 9 5.25 -1.76 -0.85
CA MET A 9 4.50 -2.90 -0.30
C MET A 9 5.28 -3.66 0.77
N PRO A 10 6.58 -3.98 0.58
CA PRO A 10 7.37 -4.56 1.67
C PRO A 10 7.46 -3.65 2.89
N ASN A 11 7.53 -2.32 2.69
CA ASN A 11 7.55 -1.37 3.79
C ASN A 11 6.23 -1.36 4.55
N ALA A 12 5.08 -1.42 3.85
CA ALA A 12 3.78 -1.50 4.49
C ALA A 12 3.67 -2.76 5.35
N ASN A 13 4.11 -3.90 4.84
CA ASN A 13 4.10 -5.17 5.58
C ASN A 13 4.99 -5.10 6.81
N LEU A 14 6.14 -4.45 6.71
CA LEU A 14 7.06 -4.27 7.83
C LEU A 14 6.46 -3.37 8.91
N ILE A 15 5.77 -2.30 8.50
CA ILE A 15 5.07 -1.41 9.44
C ILE A 15 4.03 -2.20 10.24
N ILE A 16 3.22 -3.02 9.57
CA ILE A 16 2.19 -3.83 10.22
C ILE A 16 2.83 -4.81 11.20
N LYS A 17 3.88 -5.50 10.76
CA LYS A 17 4.57 -6.49 11.59
C LYS A 17 5.15 -5.85 12.85
N ASN A 18 5.86 -4.73 12.69
CA ASN A 18 6.50 -4.05 13.79
C ASN A 18 5.47 -3.45 14.76
N ALA A 19 4.39 -2.86 14.23
CA ALA A 19 3.34 -2.30 15.06
C ALA A 19 2.62 -3.38 15.87
N THR A 20 2.32 -4.51 15.24
CA THR A 20 1.67 -5.64 15.92
C THR A 20 2.54 -6.16 17.05
N LYS A 21 3.83 -6.33 16.78
CA LYS A 21 4.78 -6.81 17.78
C LYS A 21 4.93 -5.82 18.93
N GLY A 22 5.06 -4.53 18.60
CA GLY A 22 5.19 -3.48 19.60
C GLY A 22 3.95 -3.40 20.50
N TYR A 23 2.76 -3.51 19.92
CA TYR A 23 1.53 -3.50 20.68
C TYR A 23 1.42 -4.73 21.60
N GLN A 24 1.74 -5.90 21.08
CA GLN A 24 1.71 -7.14 21.87
C GLN A 24 2.70 -7.10 23.04
N ASN A 25 3.83 -6.46 22.85
CA ASN A 25 4.88 -6.35 23.87
C ASN A 25 4.64 -5.18 24.83
N GLY A 26 3.63 -4.35 24.57
CA GLY A 26 3.36 -3.18 25.40
C GLY A 26 4.27 -1.99 25.12
N ASP A 27 5.00 -2.02 24.01
CA ASP A 27 5.94 -0.94 23.66
C ASP A 27 5.25 0.27 23.06
N ILE A 28 4.08 0.08 22.42
CA ILE A 28 3.29 1.15 21.85
C ILE A 28 1.85 1.07 22.35
N SER A 29 1.16 2.22 22.34
CA SER A 29 -0.24 2.29 22.75
C SER A 29 -1.16 1.76 21.65
N TYR A 30 -2.43 1.54 22.00
CA TYR A 30 -3.45 1.16 21.03
C TYR A 30 -3.59 2.23 19.93
N VAL A 31 -3.58 3.50 20.31
CA VAL A 31 -3.68 4.61 19.35
C VAL A 31 -2.51 4.57 18.35
N GLU A 32 -1.30 4.39 18.86
CA GLU A 32 -0.12 4.28 18.02
C GLU A 32 -0.19 3.07 17.09
N TYR A 33 -0.70 1.95 17.60
CA TYR A 33 -0.91 0.75 16.79
C TYR A 33 -1.89 1.03 15.65
N VAL A 34 -3.04 1.62 15.95
CA VAL A 34 -4.06 1.95 14.94
C VAL A 34 -3.50 2.92 13.90
N GLN A 35 -2.77 3.95 14.34
CA GLN A 35 -2.15 4.91 13.42
C GLN A 35 -1.16 4.24 12.47
N SER A 36 -0.38 3.29 12.98
CA SER A 36 0.57 2.54 12.15
C SER A 36 -0.15 1.68 11.11
N ILE A 37 -1.24 1.02 11.51
CA ILE A 37 -2.04 0.23 10.59
C ILE A 37 -2.68 1.11 9.51
N GLU A 38 -3.18 2.28 9.88
CA GLU A 38 -3.73 3.23 8.91
C GLU A 38 -2.68 3.67 7.90
N THR A 39 -1.47 3.97 8.36
CA THR A 39 -0.36 4.36 7.46
C THR A 39 -0.05 3.24 6.48
N ALA A 40 0.08 2.00 6.97
CA ALA A 40 0.35 0.85 6.11
C ALA A 40 -0.79 0.62 5.11
N SER A 41 -2.03 0.76 5.56
CA SER A 41 -3.20 0.60 4.69
C SER A 41 -3.22 1.65 3.59
N GLN A 42 -2.83 2.89 3.89
CA GLN A 42 -2.77 3.95 2.90
C GLN A 42 -1.71 3.64 1.83
N ILE A 43 -0.56 3.10 2.24
CA ILE A 43 0.47 2.67 1.29
C ILE A 43 -0.09 1.57 0.36
N GLN A 44 -0.80 0.60 0.92
CA GLN A 44 -1.40 -0.48 0.14
C GLN A 44 -2.45 0.05 -0.83
N LEU A 45 -3.30 0.99 -0.38
CA LEU A 45 -4.30 1.61 -1.25
C LEU A 45 -3.65 2.36 -2.41
N ASN A 46 -2.58 3.09 -2.13
CA ASN A 46 -1.84 3.80 -3.17
C ASN A 46 -1.30 2.85 -4.22
N TYR A 47 -0.84 1.67 -3.81
CA TYR A 47 -0.38 0.64 -4.72
C TYR A 47 -1.51 0.17 -5.64
N TYR A 48 -2.68 -0.14 -5.08
CA TYR A 48 -3.83 -0.58 -5.86
C TYR A 48 -4.34 0.50 -6.80
N GLU A 49 -4.34 1.76 -6.35
CA GLU A 49 -4.72 2.89 -7.20
C GLU A 49 -3.76 3.05 -8.38
N ALA A 50 -2.46 2.86 -8.15
CA ALA A 50 -1.47 2.94 -9.21
C ALA A 50 -1.69 1.85 -10.25
N ILE A 51 -2.01 0.62 -9.83
CA ILE A 51 -2.33 -0.48 -10.74
C ILE A 51 -3.59 -0.14 -11.55
N TYR A 52 -4.63 0.35 -10.88
CA TYR A 52 -5.88 0.70 -11.54
C TYR A 52 -5.65 1.76 -12.62
N ASN A 53 -4.94 2.83 -12.27
CA ASN A 53 -4.66 3.91 -13.21
C ASN A 53 -3.82 3.44 -14.38
N TYR A 54 -2.85 2.57 -14.15
CA TYR A 54 -2.03 1.99 -15.20
C TYR A 54 -2.88 1.17 -16.18
N ASN A 55 -3.77 0.33 -15.65
CA ASN A 55 -4.65 -0.49 -16.47
C ASN A 55 -5.63 0.35 -17.27
N GLN A 56 -6.16 1.41 -16.69
CA GLN A 56 -7.07 2.33 -17.39
C GLN A 56 -6.36 3.03 -18.54
N THR A 57 -5.11 3.43 -18.34
CA THR A 57 -4.32 4.06 -19.39
C THR A 57 -4.11 3.10 -20.57
N ILE A 58 -3.78 1.85 -20.29
CA ILE A 58 -3.60 0.83 -21.33
C ILE A 58 -4.89 0.60 -22.11
N ILE A 59 -6.01 0.47 -21.42
CA ILE A 59 -7.32 0.26 -22.04
C ILE A 59 -7.67 1.43 -22.95
N THR A 60 -7.44 2.65 -22.50
CA THR A 60 -7.72 3.85 -23.29
C THR A 60 -6.87 3.90 -24.56
N ILE A 61 -5.58 3.57 -24.45
CA ILE A 61 -4.68 3.54 -25.60
C ILE A 61 -5.13 2.48 -26.59
N GLN A 62 -5.47 1.29 -26.14
CA GLN A 62 -5.93 0.21 -27.01
C GLN A 62 -7.23 0.57 -27.73
N TYR A 63 -8.14 1.19 -27.03
CA TYR A 63 -9.41 1.64 -27.61
C TYR A 63 -9.17 2.67 -28.71
N SER A 64 -8.29 3.62 -28.46
CA SER A 64 -7.96 4.66 -29.44
C SER A 64 -7.30 4.09 -30.70
N ILE A 65 -6.45 3.08 -30.54
CA ILE A 65 -5.76 2.45 -31.67
C ILE A 65 -6.75 1.66 -32.53
N ASN A 66 -7.74 1.03 -31.91
CA ASN A 66 -8.73 0.21 -32.62
C ASN A 66 -9.80 1.03 -33.35
N GLN A 67 -9.87 2.31 -33.11
CA GLN A 67 -10.77 3.19 -33.82
C GLN A 67 -10.11 3.77 -35.07
#